data_59b4f114ca104ee63fc548422f0c0d90
#
_entry.id   59b4f114ca104ee63fc548422f0c0d90
#
_cell.length_a   1.000
_cell.length_b   1.000
_cell.length_c   1.000
_cell.angle_alpha   90.00
_cell.angle_beta   90.00
_cell.angle_gamma   90.00
#
_symmetry.space_group_name_H-M   'P 1'
#
loop_
_entity.id
_entity.type
_entity.pdbx_description
1 polymer ?
#
loop_
_entity_poly.entity_id
_entity_poly.type
_entity_poly.pdbx_seq_one_letter_code
_entity_poly.pdbx_strand_id
1 'polypeptide(L)'
;MAEANVSHNQADYLALLRRMLLIRRSEERLSALCREGKFPGAVHLYIGQEASGVGACSVIEDRDWITSTHRGHGHFLAKGGELKRMYAEIWGKREGICKGMGGSMHVADFSKGILGANGIVGGGFAIATGAAFGAKLRGDGRVAMCFFGDGAANQGTFMESMNVSSAWQLPTIFLCENNGVSEFTISSTVTGGKLVDRAKAFMPTVIVDGNDVLAVQAAVREAVERARTGGGPSYVETTTYRIQGHLEAEDAFLGGGTYRSAEEISAWQQANRDPILRFQAFLTGEGIADAADLAAVEQSVLEEVEEAVAFAEAGEDADPELAFSLMFENQEA
;
A
#
# COMPACT_ATOMS: atom_id res chain seq x y z
N MET A 1 -13.42 -19.63 19.58
CA MET A 1 -12.55 -19.71 18.40
C MET A 1 -11.13 -19.51 18.91
N ALA A 2 -10.25 -20.47 18.69
CA ALA A 2 -8.88 -20.42 19.21
C ALA A 2 -8.14 -19.26 18.51
N GLU A 3 -7.71 -18.28 19.28
CA GLU A 3 -6.73 -17.30 18.84
C GLU A 3 -5.48 -18.09 18.43
N ALA A 4 -5.19 -18.14 17.14
CA ALA A 4 -3.89 -18.58 16.67
C ALA A 4 -2.88 -17.51 17.10
N ASN A 5 -2.41 -17.61 18.33
CA ASN A 5 -1.35 -16.79 18.88
C ASN A 5 -0.07 -17.08 18.08
N VAL A 6 0.18 -16.31 17.03
CA VAL A 6 1.48 -16.27 16.39
C VAL A 6 2.42 -15.63 17.40
N SER A 7 3.27 -16.42 18.04
CA SER A 7 4.28 -15.87 18.95
C SER A 7 5.30 -15.12 18.09
N HIS A 8 5.17 -13.81 18.00
CA HIS A 8 6.20 -12.93 17.45
C HIS A 8 7.35 -12.85 18.45
N ASN A 9 8.56 -12.94 17.99
CA ASN A 9 9.72 -12.57 18.79
C ASN A 9 10.00 -11.06 18.64
N GLN A 10 10.87 -10.51 19.46
CA GLN A 10 11.23 -9.09 19.41
C GLN A 10 11.67 -8.64 18.01
N ALA A 11 12.44 -9.46 17.29
CA ALA A 11 12.92 -9.14 15.96
C ALA A 11 11.78 -8.99 14.94
N ASP A 12 10.74 -9.83 15.04
CA ASP A 12 9.56 -9.74 14.17
C ASP A 12 8.80 -8.42 14.40
N TYR A 13 8.62 -8.02 15.65
CA TYR A 13 7.98 -6.74 15.99
C TYR A 13 8.79 -5.54 15.51
N LEU A 14 10.11 -5.55 15.73
CA LEU A 14 10.97 -4.47 15.26
C LEU A 14 11.04 -4.41 13.73
N ALA A 15 10.91 -5.54 13.04
CA ALA A 15 10.83 -5.57 11.58
C ALA A 15 9.53 -4.91 11.06
N LEU A 16 8.39 -5.12 11.73
CA LEU A 16 7.14 -4.42 11.41
C LEU A 16 7.30 -2.91 11.61
N LEU A 17 7.81 -2.49 12.78
CA LEU A 17 8.08 -1.08 13.09
C LEU A 17 9.01 -0.45 12.06
N ARG A 18 10.12 -1.10 11.75
CA ARG A 18 11.08 -0.61 10.77
C ARG A 18 10.44 -0.37 9.42
N ARG A 19 9.57 -1.28 8.97
CA ARG A 19 8.89 -1.16 7.69
C ARG A 19 7.88 -0.01 7.67
N MET A 20 7.15 0.19 8.77
CA MET A 20 6.25 1.34 8.92
C MET A 20 7.03 2.66 8.95
N LEU A 21 8.14 2.72 9.67
CA LEU A 21 9.04 3.88 9.71
C LEU A 21 9.67 4.15 8.35
N LEU A 22 10.10 3.11 7.61
CA LEU A 22 10.66 3.26 6.28
C LEU A 22 9.66 3.93 5.33
N ILE A 23 8.39 3.52 5.35
CA ILE A 23 7.33 4.16 4.58
C ILE A 23 7.17 5.63 5.02
N ARG A 24 7.00 5.88 6.32
CA ARG A 24 6.78 7.23 6.84
C ARG A 24 7.92 8.17 6.48
N ARG A 25 9.17 7.81 6.78
CA ARG A 25 10.32 8.68 6.58
C ARG A 25 10.65 8.89 5.11
N SER A 26 10.49 7.86 4.27
CA SER A 26 10.64 8.03 2.83
C SER A 26 9.57 8.97 2.26
N GLU A 27 8.32 8.85 2.64
CA GLU A 27 7.25 9.72 2.16
C GLU A 27 7.41 11.17 2.66
N GLU A 28 7.81 11.38 3.92
CA GLU A 28 8.13 12.71 4.45
C GLU A 28 9.29 13.35 3.68
N ARG A 29 10.33 12.58 3.35
CA ARG A 29 11.46 13.05 2.56
C ARG A 29 11.05 13.36 1.11
N LEU A 30 10.23 12.50 0.48
CA LEU A 30 9.67 12.75 -0.85
C LEU A 30 8.83 14.04 -0.88
N SER A 31 8.02 14.28 0.16
CA SER A 31 7.26 15.52 0.31
C SER A 31 8.17 16.75 0.28
N ALA A 32 9.24 16.74 1.07
CA ALA A 32 10.20 17.85 1.11
C ALA A 32 10.87 18.08 -0.27
N LEU A 33 11.36 17.00 -0.88
CA LEU A 33 12.03 17.05 -2.19
C LEU A 33 11.08 17.48 -3.33
N CYS A 34 9.80 17.09 -3.26
CA CYS A 34 8.78 17.54 -4.20
C CYS A 34 8.60 19.07 -4.12
N ARG A 35 8.51 19.61 -2.90
CA ARG A 35 8.41 21.07 -2.68
C ARG A 35 9.64 21.83 -3.13
N GLU A 36 10.81 21.20 -3.07
CA GLU A 36 12.08 21.73 -3.59
C GLU A 36 12.18 21.63 -5.12
N GLY A 37 11.25 20.94 -5.80
CA GLY A 37 11.27 20.73 -7.25
C GLY A 37 12.38 19.79 -7.73
N LYS A 38 12.80 18.83 -6.89
CA LYS A 38 13.93 17.93 -7.17
C LYS A 38 13.63 16.85 -8.21
N PHE A 39 12.37 16.57 -8.47
CA PHE A 39 11.93 15.61 -9.49
C PHE A 39 10.64 16.09 -10.16
N PRO A 40 10.30 15.58 -11.36
CA PRO A 40 9.10 16.00 -12.09
C PRO A 40 7.83 15.41 -11.49
N GLY A 41 6.72 16.15 -11.60
CA GLY A 41 5.39 15.69 -11.22
C GLY A 41 5.07 15.88 -9.74
N ALA A 42 3.95 15.31 -9.30
CA ALA A 42 3.48 15.32 -7.93
C ALA A 42 3.40 13.90 -7.38
N VAL A 43 3.50 13.77 -6.06
CA VAL A 43 3.46 12.49 -5.35
C VAL A 43 2.21 12.38 -4.48
N HIS A 44 1.67 11.18 -4.40
CA HIS A 44 0.54 10.82 -3.55
C HIS A 44 1.07 10.03 -2.35
N LEU A 45 1.18 10.67 -1.21
CA LEU A 45 1.84 10.12 -0.03
C LEU A 45 0.94 9.12 0.72
N TYR A 46 1.55 8.07 1.25
CA TYR A 46 0.88 7.00 2.00
C TYR A 46 0.80 7.26 3.50
N ILE A 47 1.24 8.43 3.97
CA ILE A 47 1.36 8.81 5.39
C ILE A 47 0.02 8.69 6.13
N GLY A 48 0.02 7.91 7.20
CA GLY A 48 -1.14 7.61 8.05
C GLY A 48 -1.76 6.23 7.81
N GLN A 49 -1.36 5.51 6.76
CA GLN A 49 -1.92 4.21 6.39
C GLN A 49 -0.90 3.05 6.53
N GLU A 50 0.27 3.31 7.15
CA GLU A 50 1.41 2.39 7.19
C GLU A 50 1.06 1.04 7.81
N ALA A 51 0.25 1.03 8.87
CA ALA A 51 -0.16 -0.20 9.54
C ALA A 51 -1.03 -1.08 8.65
N SER A 52 -1.88 -0.48 7.80
CA SER A 52 -2.70 -1.22 6.83
C SER A 52 -1.83 -1.99 5.83
N GLY A 53 -0.94 -1.28 5.13
CA GLY A 53 -0.05 -1.89 4.13
C GLY A 53 0.92 -2.89 4.73
N VAL A 54 1.60 -2.54 5.83
CA VAL A 54 2.60 -3.40 6.47
C VAL A 54 1.96 -4.63 7.10
N GLY A 55 0.86 -4.47 7.83
CA GLY A 55 0.14 -5.60 8.42
C GLY A 55 -0.32 -6.59 7.35
N ALA A 56 -0.88 -6.08 6.25
CA ALA A 56 -1.32 -6.91 5.14
C ALA A 56 -0.18 -7.63 4.42
N CYS A 57 0.89 -6.92 4.06
CA CYS A 57 2.01 -7.50 3.33
C CYS A 57 2.87 -8.45 4.18
N SER A 58 2.83 -8.33 5.52
CA SER A 58 3.61 -9.18 6.43
C SER A 58 3.18 -10.66 6.45
N VAL A 59 2.02 -10.99 5.90
CA VAL A 59 1.45 -12.36 5.90
C VAL A 59 1.42 -13.01 4.53
N ILE A 60 1.93 -12.34 3.52
CA ILE A 60 2.06 -12.88 2.16
C ILE A 60 3.53 -13.04 1.76
N GLU A 61 3.78 -13.93 0.82
CA GLU A 61 5.12 -14.29 0.35
C GLU A 61 5.50 -13.44 -0.89
N ASP A 62 6.81 -13.35 -1.21
CA ASP A 62 7.28 -12.65 -2.42
C ASP A 62 6.60 -13.16 -3.71
N ARG A 63 6.27 -14.47 -3.75
CA ARG A 63 5.58 -15.07 -4.90
C ARG A 63 4.10 -14.71 -5.01
N ASP A 64 3.45 -14.19 -3.95
CA ASP A 64 2.06 -13.75 -3.98
C ASP A 64 1.94 -12.41 -4.68
N TRP A 65 0.82 -12.20 -5.34
CA TRP A 65 0.58 -11.00 -6.12
C TRP A 65 -0.10 -9.90 -5.32
N ILE A 66 0.32 -8.67 -5.54
CA ILE A 66 -0.44 -7.49 -5.14
C ILE A 66 -0.69 -6.58 -6.33
N THR A 67 -1.86 -5.93 -6.36
CA THR A 67 -2.11 -4.73 -7.16
C THR A 67 -2.27 -3.54 -6.22
N SER A 68 -1.84 -2.38 -6.65
CA SER A 68 -1.80 -1.18 -5.85
C SER A 68 -2.52 0.00 -6.51
N THR A 69 -2.51 1.14 -5.86
CA THR A 69 -3.18 2.38 -6.27
C THR A 69 -2.16 3.44 -6.66
N HIS A 70 -2.62 4.67 -6.93
CA HIS A 70 -1.75 5.84 -7.11
C HIS A 70 -0.88 6.16 -5.87
N ARG A 71 -1.18 5.61 -4.67
CA ARG A 71 -0.36 5.66 -3.44
C ARG A 71 0.54 4.43 -3.31
N GLY A 72 1.09 4.00 -4.44
CA GLY A 72 1.79 2.73 -4.54
C GLY A 72 3.07 2.60 -3.73
N HIS A 73 3.68 3.70 -3.31
CA HIS A 73 4.94 3.70 -2.54
C HIS A 73 4.82 2.88 -1.25
N GLY A 74 3.74 3.11 -0.47
CA GLY A 74 3.52 2.38 0.77
C GLY A 74 3.41 0.88 0.55
N HIS A 75 2.60 0.44 -0.41
CA HIS A 75 2.45 -0.99 -0.74
C HIS A 75 3.73 -1.59 -1.32
N PHE A 76 4.46 -0.83 -2.14
CA PHE A 76 5.73 -1.25 -2.72
C PHE A 76 6.75 -1.57 -1.62
N LEU A 77 6.94 -0.63 -0.67
CA LEU A 77 7.84 -0.81 0.46
C LEU A 77 7.32 -1.85 1.45
N ALA A 78 6.02 -1.89 1.72
CA ALA A 78 5.40 -2.89 2.58
C ALA A 78 5.64 -4.31 2.07
N LYS A 79 5.62 -4.52 0.75
CA LYS A 79 5.87 -5.81 0.08
C LYS A 79 7.36 -6.15 -0.06
N GLY A 80 8.26 -5.25 0.34
CA GLY A 80 9.71 -5.44 0.31
C GLY A 80 10.39 -4.97 -0.97
N GLY A 81 9.77 -4.04 -1.68
CA GLY A 81 10.42 -3.32 -2.79
C GLY A 81 11.59 -2.48 -2.30
N GLU A 82 12.60 -2.30 -3.15
CA GLU A 82 13.86 -1.63 -2.81
C GLU A 82 13.70 -0.10 -2.89
N LEU A 83 13.91 0.60 -1.76
CA LEU A 83 13.68 2.04 -1.64
C LEU A 83 14.48 2.86 -2.68
N LYS A 84 15.78 2.58 -2.82
CA LYS A 84 16.63 3.35 -3.75
C LYS A 84 16.18 3.22 -5.22
N ARG A 85 15.67 2.04 -5.63
CA ARG A 85 15.15 1.83 -6.99
C ARG A 85 13.79 2.50 -7.18
N MET A 86 12.96 2.58 -6.13
CA MET A 86 11.72 3.33 -6.15
C MET A 86 12.00 4.84 -6.29
N TYR A 87 12.96 5.38 -5.56
CA TYR A 87 13.37 6.77 -5.68
C TYR A 87 13.93 7.08 -7.08
N ALA A 88 14.85 6.26 -7.59
CA ALA A 88 15.36 6.40 -8.95
C ALA A 88 14.23 6.39 -10.00
N GLU A 89 13.18 5.58 -9.79
CA GLU A 89 12.00 5.56 -10.66
C GLU A 89 11.24 6.89 -10.62
N ILE A 90 11.01 7.46 -9.42
CA ILE A 90 10.32 8.74 -9.25
C ILE A 90 11.12 9.89 -9.89
N TRP A 91 12.45 9.82 -9.86
CA TRP A 91 13.36 10.77 -10.53
C TRP A 91 13.44 10.57 -12.05
N GLY A 92 12.79 9.55 -12.61
CA GLY A 92 12.89 9.20 -14.04
C GLY A 92 14.27 8.68 -14.43
N LYS A 93 14.95 7.98 -13.50
CA LYS A 93 16.30 7.45 -13.72
C LYS A 93 16.26 6.03 -14.28
N ARG A 94 17.26 5.72 -15.11
CA ARG A 94 17.46 4.42 -15.75
C ARG A 94 17.57 3.26 -14.74
N GLU A 95 18.12 3.54 -13.56
CA GLU A 95 18.26 2.60 -12.45
C GLU A 95 16.95 2.34 -11.70
N GLY A 96 15.87 3.09 -12.02
CA GLY A 96 14.54 2.90 -11.46
C GLY A 96 14.00 1.49 -11.66
N ILE A 97 13.08 1.07 -10.80
CA ILE A 97 12.54 -0.29 -10.83
C ILE A 97 11.79 -0.59 -12.14
N CYS A 98 11.18 0.43 -12.76
CA CYS A 98 10.57 0.39 -14.08
C CYS A 98 11.41 1.16 -15.13
N LYS A 99 12.73 1.28 -14.90
CA LYS A 99 13.69 1.96 -15.80
C LYS A 99 13.37 3.45 -16.04
N GLY A 100 12.71 4.11 -15.08
CA GLY A 100 12.30 5.51 -15.16
C GLY A 100 11.04 5.76 -15.98
N MET A 101 10.32 4.72 -16.42
CA MET A 101 9.14 4.85 -17.29
C MET A 101 7.81 4.91 -16.53
N GLY A 102 7.77 4.45 -15.29
CA GLY A 102 6.54 4.38 -14.50
C GLY A 102 6.29 5.61 -13.63
N GLY A 103 7.35 6.21 -13.12
CA GLY A 103 7.25 7.31 -12.14
C GLY A 103 6.54 6.90 -10.86
N SER A 104 6.05 7.88 -10.10
CA SER A 104 5.45 7.70 -8.78
C SER A 104 4.26 6.75 -8.77
N MET A 105 3.37 6.82 -9.76
CA MET A 105 2.08 6.11 -9.74
C MET A 105 2.09 4.73 -10.39
N HIS A 106 3.23 4.26 -10.94
CA HIS A 106 3.27 3.01 -11.72
C HIS A 106 4.47 2.13 -11.35
N VAL A 107 4.93 2.21 -10.08
CA VAL A 107 5.99 1.32 -9.59
C VAL A 107 5.53 -0.13 -9.61
N ALA A 108 6.36 -1.03 -10.16
CA ALA A 108 6.08 -2.45 -10.26
C ALA A 108 7.37 -3.25 -10.02
N ASP A 109 7.24 -4.42 -9.38
CA ASP A 109 8.36 -5.37 -9.21
C ASP A 109 7.82 -6.80 -9.21
N PHE A 110 7.88 -7.44 -10.35
CA PHE A 110 7.39 -8.82 -10.51
C PHE A 110 8.20 -9.83 -9.68
N SER A 111 9.46 -9.52 -9.34
CA SER A 111 10.29 -10.40 -8.50
C SER A 111 9.77 -10.45 -7.06
N LYS A 112 9.07 -9.41 -6.63
CA LYS A 112 8.40 -9.28 -5.34
C LYS A 112 6.88 -9.51 -5.41
N GLY A 113 6.36 -9.91 -6.57
CA GLY A 113 4.92 -10.09 -6.76
C GLY A 113 4.14 -8.78 -6.83
N ILE A 114 4.79 -7.64 -7.07
CA ILE A 114 4.13 -6.35 -7.20
C ILE A 114 3.76 -6.14 -8.67
N LEU A 115 2.49 -6.40 -9.01
CA LEU A 115 1.98 -6.28 -10.38
C LEU A 115 1.89 -4.83 -10.86
N GLY A 116 1.88 -3.90 -9.94
CA GLY A 116 2.00 -2.48 -10.21
C GLY A 116 1.08 -1.60 -9.39
N ALA A 117 1.57 -0.40 -9.13
CA ALA A 117 0.77 0.76 -8.79
C ALA A 117 -0.02 1.20 -10.03
N ASN A 118 -1.16 1.84 -9.84
CA ASN A 118 -2.03 2.21 -10.95
C ASN A 118 -2.75 3.54 -10.67
N GLY A 119 -2.51 4.52 -11.54
CA GLY A 119 -3.21 5.80 -11.51
C GLY A 119 -4.69 5.71 -11.91
N ILE A 120 -5.10 4.63 -12.61
CA ILE A 120 -6.49 4.41 -12.98
C ILE A 120 -7.25 3.81 -11.79
N VAL A 121 -8.13 4.62 -11.19
CA VAL A 121 -8.92 4.22 -10.03
C VAL A 121 -9.81 3.03 -10.36
N GLY A 122 -9.66 1.93 -9.61
CA GLY A 122 -10.39 0.67 -9.84
C GLY A 122 -9.74 -0.27 -10.87
N GLY A 123 -8.66 0.14 -11.56
CA GLY A 123 -7.96 -0.71 -12.54
C GLY A 123 -7.34 -1.98 -11.93
N GLY A 124 -6.99 -1.95 -10.66
CA GLY A 124 -6.38 -3.07 -9.94
C GLY A 124 -7.31 -4.28 -9.75
N PHE A 125 -8.63 -4.10 -9.73
CA PHE A 125 -9.59 -5.18 -9.45
C PHE A 125 -9.51 -6.32 -10.47
N ALA A 126 -9.62 -6.00 -11.75
CA ALA A 126 -9.58 -7.00 -12.82
C ALA A 126 -8.19 -7.65 -12.94
N ILE A 127 -7.12 -6.87 -12.73
CA ILE A 127 -5.74 -7.37 -12.76
C ILE A 127 -5.52 -8.39 -11.64
N ALA A 128 -5.91 -8.08 -10.40
CA ALA A 128 -5.79 -9.02 -9.27
C ALA A 128 -6.65 -10.28 -9.48
N THR A 129 -7.87 -10.13 -10.00
CA THR A 129 -8.75 -11.25 -10.33
C THR A 129 -8.13 -12.15 -11.40
N GLY A 130 -7.52 -11.57 -12.43
CA GLY A 130 -6.80 -12.31 -13.46
C GLY A 130 -5.56 -13.04 -12.92
N ALA A 131 -4.79 -12.40 -12.04
CA ALA A 131 -3.63 -13.02 -11.38
C ALA A 131 -4.08 -14.20 -10.48
N ALA A 132 -5.15 -14.04 -9.71
CA ALA A 132 -5.73 -15.11 -8.90
C ALA A 132 -6.26 -16.27 -9.75
N PHE A 133 -6.88 -15.98 -10.89
CA PHE A 133 -7.30 -16.99 -11.84
C PHE A 133 -6.11 -17.79 -12.38
N GLY A 134 -5.05 -17.10 -12.79
CA GLY A 134 -3.81 -17.74 -13.23
C GLY A 134 -3.15 -18.59 -12.13
N ALA A 135 -3.15 -18.13 -10.87
CA ALA A 135 -2.66 -18.90 -9.73
C ALA A 135 -3.49 -20.19 -9.51
N LYS A 136 -4.81 -20.06 -9.57
CA LYS A 136 -5.71 -21.23 -9.46
C LYS A 136 -5.49 -22.25 -10.56
N LEU A 137 -5.32 -21.81 -11.81
CA LEU A 137 -5.05 -22.72 -12.93
C LEU A 137 -3.73 -23.47 -12.77
N ARG A 138 -2.71 -22.82 -12.24
CA ARG A 138 -1.40 -23.44 -11.95
C ARG A 138 -1.43 -24.35 -10.73
N GLY A 139 -2.35 -24.14 -9.81
CA GLY A 139 -2.41 -24.90 -8.56
C GLY A 139 -1.19 -24.63 -7.65
N ASP A 140 -0.54 -23.49 -7.78
CA ASP A 140 0.72 -23.17 -7.10
C ASP A 140 0.55 -22.57 -5.69
N GLY A 141 -0.69 -22.41 -5.24
CA GLY A 141 -1.05 -21.92 -3.91
C GLY A 141 -0.82 -20.41 -3.71
N ARG A 142 -0.52 -19.65 -4.77
CA ARG A 142 -0.40 -18.18 -4.70
C ARG A 142 -1.75 -17.54 -4.44
N VAL A 143 -1.71 -16.39 -3.78
CA VAL A 143 -2.87 -15.50 -3.62
C VAL A 143 -2.63 -14.20 -4.37
N ALA A 144 -3.72 -13.49 -4.69
CA ALA A 144 -3.66 -12.15 -5.24
C ALA A 144 -4.43 -11.18 -4.33
N MET A 145 -3.74 -10.18 -3.81
CA MET A 145 -4.33 -9.14 -2.98
C MET A 145 -4.47 -7.85 -3.78
N CYS A 146 -5.70 -7.32 -3.80
CA CYS A 146 -6.01 -6.04 -4.44
C CYS A 146 -6.15 -4.97 -3.38
N PHE A 147 -5.21 -4.02 -3.33
CA PHE A 147 -5.34 -2.82 -2.53
C PHE A 147 -6.15 -1.77 -3.28
N PHE A 148 -7.08 -1.11 -2.60
CA PHE A 148 -7.88 -0.04 -3.17
C PHE A 148 -8.48 0.85 -2.08
N GLY A 149 -8.79 2.10 -2.42
CA GLY A 149 -9.46 3.03 -1.51
C GLY A 149 -10.99 2.94 -1.62
N ASP A 150 -11.67 3.54 -0.67
CA ASP A 150 -13.13 3.65 -0.60
C ASP A 150 -13.76 4.30 -1.84
N GLY A 151 -13.09 5.28 -2.45
CA GLY A 151 -13.53 5.88 -3.72
C GLY A 151 -13.55 4.88 -4.88
N ALA A 152 -12.55 4.00 -4.98
CA ALA A 152 -12.47 2.98 -6.02
C ALA A 152 -13.62 1.96 -5.94
N ALA A 153 -14.11 1.68 -4.74
CA ALA A 153 -15.23 0.77 -4.53
C ALA A 153 -16.55 1.20 -5.19
N ASN A 154 -16.63 2.43 -5.72
CA ASN A 154 -17.76 2.91 -6.50
C ASN A 154 -17.66 2.63 -8.01
N GLN A 155 -16.53 2.06 -8.47
CA GLN A 155 -16.39 1.59 -9.85
C GLN A 155 -17.14 0.26 -10.06
N GLY A 156 -17.79 0.12 -11.23
CA GLY A 156 -18.52 -1.11 -11.59
C GLY A 156 -17.63 -2.36 -11.56
N THR A 157 -16.36 -2.22 -11.96
CA THR A 157 -15.34 -3.29 -11.96
C THR A 157 -15.11 -3.93 -10.58
N PHE A 158 -15.41 -3.22 -9.49
CA PHE A 158 -15.36 -3.80 -8.14
C PHE A 158 -16.39 -4.95 -7.99
N MET A 159 -17.65 -4.67 -8.33
CA MET A 159 -18.73 -5.67 -8.25
C MET A 159 -18.50 -6.84 -9.21
N GLU A 160 -18.07 -6.55 -10.43
CA GLU A 160 -17.77 -7.55 -11.46
C GLU A 160 -16.65 -8.49 -11.01
N SER A 161 -15.56 -7.94 -10.46
CA SER A 161 -14.41 -8.72 -9.97
C SER A 161 -14.76 -9.56 -8.75
N MET A 162 -15.57 -9.04 -7.82
CA MET A 162 -16.07 -9.82 -6.69
C MET A 162 -16.95 -10.98 -7.14
N ASN A 163 -17.86 -10.73 -8.09
CA ASN A 163 -18.72 -11.77 -8.65
C ASN A 163 -17.92 -12.90 -9.29
N VAL A 164 -16.97 -12.57 -10.16
CA VAL A 164 -16.12 -13.58 -10.82
C VAL A 164 -15.26 -14.34 -9.80
N SER A 165 -14.63 -13.61 -8.87
CA SER A 165 -13.79 -14.23 -7.83
C SER A 165 -14.61 -15.20 -6.96
N SER A 166 -15.83 -14.84 -6.60
CA SER A 166 -16.74 -15.68 -5.83
C SER A 166 -17.21 -16.89 -6.63
N ALA A 167 -17.74 -16.68 -7.84
CA ALA A 167 -18.28 -17.75 -8.68
C ALA A 167 -17.22 -18.82 -9.00
N TRP A 168 -15.98 -18.40 -9.17
CA TRP A 168 -14.86 -19.30 -9.50
C TRP A 168 -14.00 -19.66 -8.29
N GLN A 169 -14.37 -19.25 -7.09
CA GLN A 169 -13.62 -19.50 -5.85
C GLN A 169 -12.11 -19.17 -6.04
N LEU A 170 -11.83 -17.96 -6.52
CA LEU A 170 -10.46 -17.52 -6.78
C LEU A 170 -9.76 -17.15 -5.48
N PRO A 171 -8.43 -17.34 -5.37
CA PRO A 171 -7.63 -16.94 -4.21
C PRO A 171 -7.37 -15.43 -4.21
N THR A 172 -8.45 -14.63 -4.21
CA THR A 172 -8.40 -13.17 -4.26
C THR A 172 -8.70 -12.58 -2.89
N ILE A 173 -7.90 -11.60 -2.46
CA ILE A 173 -8.16 -10.82 -1.25
C ILE A 173 -8.40 -9.38 -1.69
N PHE A 174 -9.60 -8.86 -1.45
CA PHE A 174 -9.96 -7.47 -1.69
C PHE A 174 -9.73 -6.69 -0.41
N LEU A 175 -8.67 -5.86 -0.36
CA LEU A 175 -8.31 -5.05 0.78
C LEU A 175 -8.64 -3.59 0.52
N CYS A 176 -9.68 -3.11 1.17
CA CYS A 176 -10.14 -1.73 1.09
C CYS A 176 -9.49 -0.87 2.18
N GLU A 177 -8.69 0.10 1.81
CA GLU A 177 -8.17 1.13 2.71
C GLU A 177 -9.17 2.28 2.77
N ASN A 178 -10.13 2.16 3.71
CA ASN A 178 -11.20 3.14 3.87
C ASN A 178 -10.71 4.29 4.76
N ASN A 179 -10.24 5.36 4.12
CA ASN A 179 -9.82 6.60 4.80
C ASN A 179 -10.92 7.68 4.79
N GLY A 180 -12.11 7.38 4.28
CA GLY A 180 -13.27 8.25 4.29
C GLY A 180 -13.27 9.37 3.24
N VAL A 181 -12.22 9.46 2.39
CA VAL A 181 -12.08 10.55 1.43
C VAL A 181 -11.56 10.06 0.08
N SER A 182 -12.32 10.28 -0.97
CA SER A 182 -11.91 10.06 -2.35
C SER A 182 -11.42 11.36 -2.96
N GLU A 183 -10.12 11.47 -3.19
CA GLU A 183 -9.47 12.73 -3.59
C GLU A 183 -9.79 13.87 -2.62
N PHE A 184 -10.70 14.76 -2.95
CA PHE A 184 -11.20 15.86 -2.10
C PHE A 184 -12.66 15.66 -1.69
N THR A 185 -13.29 14.54 -2.07
CA THR A 185 -14.71 14.26 -1.82
C THR A 185 -14.86 13.36 -0.61
N ILE A 186 -15.63 13.79 0.38
CA ILE A 186 -15.98 12.98 1.54
C ILE A 186 -16.81 11.79 1.07
N SER A 187 -16.35 10.57 1.31
CA SER A 187 -16.93 9.34 0.75
C SER A 187 -18.39 9.12 1.12
N SER A 188 -18.81 9.50 2.34
CA SER A 188 -20.20 9.38 2.77
C SER A 188 -21.18 10.24 1.97
N THR A 189 -20.72 11.23 1.22
CA THR A 189 -21.58 12.08 0.37
C THR A 189 -21.87 11.47 -0.99
N VAL A 190 -21.07 10.48 -1.42
CA VAL A 190 -21.16 9.86 -2.77
C VAL A 190 -21.28 8.34 -2.74
N THR A 191 -21.17 7.73 -1.55
CA THR A 191 -21.23 6.26 -1.39
C THR A 191 -22.50 5.86 -0.64
N GLY A 192 -23.39 5.17 -1.33
CA GLY A 192 -24.62 4.63 -0.72
C GLY A 192 -24.34 3.36 0.07
N GLY A 193 -24.77 3.33 1.34
CA GLY A 193 -24.61 2.20 2.26
C GLY A 193 -23.17 2.00 2.73
N LYS A 194 -22.90 0.82 3.29
CA LYS A 194 -21.55 0.43 3.75
C LYS A 194 -20.86 -0.40 2.67
N LEU A 195 -19.56 -0.18 2.44
CA LEU A 195 -18.79 -0.94 1.45
C LEU A 195 -18.76 -2.43 1.77
N VAL A 196 -18.57 -2.78 3.03
CA VAL A 196 -18.60 -4.16 3.51
C VAL A 196 -19.91 -4.89 3.15
N ASP A 197 -21.04 -4.21 3.14
CA ASP A 197 -22.34 -4.83 2.82
C ASP A 197 -22.45 -5.18 1.32
N ARG A 198 -21.74 -4.47 0.45
CA ARG A 198 -21.63 -4.82 -0.97
C ARG A 198 -20.87 -6.13 -1.16
N ALA A 199 -19.79 -6.35 -0.39
CA ALA A 199 -18.96 -7.54 -0.47
C ALA A 199 -19.60 -8.78 0.19
N LYS A 200 -20.42 -8.62 1.22
CA LYS A 200 -21.09 -9.71 1.93
C LYS A 200 -21.94 -10.63 1.05
N ALA A 201 -22.44 -10.11 -0.08
CA ALA A 201 -23.19 -10.92 -1.04
C ALA A 201 -22.32 -11.95 -1.76
N PHE A 202 -21.02 -11.78 -1.78
CA PHE A 202 -20.09 -12.57 -2.59
C PHE A 202 -19.10 -13.39 -1.74
N MET A 203 -18.69 -12.91 -0.58
CA MET A 203 -17.58 -13.50 0.18
C MET A 203 -17.62 -13.14 1.66
N PRO A 204 -16.87 -13.85 2.53
CA PRO A 204 -16.62 -13.43 3.90
C PRO A 204 -15.97 -12.05 3.96
N THR A 205 -16.39 -11.27 4.96
CA THR A 205 -15.96 -9.88 5.11
C THR A 205 -15.56 -9.60 6.55
N VAL A 206 -14.57 -8.72 6.72
CA VAL A 206 -14.16 -8.20 8.03
C VAL A 206 -13.85 -6.71 7.93
N ILE A 207 -14.15 -5.95 8.99
CA ILE A 207 -13.70 -4.58 9.18
C ILE A 207 -12.72 -4.60 10.36
N VAL A 208 -11.56 -3.97 10.18
CA VAL A 208 -10.50 -3.90 11.17
C VAL A 208 -9.95 -2.48 11.29
N ASP A 209 -9.44 -2.13 12.47
CA ASP A 209 -8.72 -0.86 12.67
C ASP A 209 -7.42 -0.89 11.86
N GLY A 210 -7.40 -0.11 10.78
CA GLY A 210 -6.25 0.00 9.86
C GLY A 210 -5.03 0.72 10.45
N ASN A 211 -5.13 1.25 11.68
CA ASN A 211 -4.03 1.88 12.41
C ASN A 211 -3.40 0.93 13.44
N ASP A 212 -3.89 -0.31 13.51
CA ASP A 212 -3.35 -1.39 14.33
C ASP A 212 -2.73 -2.46 13.43
N VAL A 213 -1.41 -2.46 13.33
CA VAL A 213 -0.67 -3.36 12.43
C VAL A 213 -0.89 -4.83 12.75
N LEU A 214 -1.07 -5.19 14.03
CA LEU A 214 -1.28 -6.58 14.45
C LEU A 214 -2.72 -7.03 14.18
N ALA A 215 -3.70 -6.16 14.36
CA ALA A 215 -5.10 -6.44 14.02
C ALA A 215 -5.26 -6.65 12.51
N VAL A 216 -4.62 -5.80 11.68
CA VAL A 216 -4.60 -5.98 10.21
C VAL A 216 -3.92 -7.28 9.84
N GLN A 217 -2.75 -7.58 10.44
CA GLN A 217 -2.03 -8.83 10.19
C GLN A 217 -2.90 -10.06 10.48
N ALA A 218 -3.61 -10.08 11.61
CA ALA A 218 -4.48 -11.18 11.99
C ALA A 218 -5.63 -11.38 10.99
N ALA A 219 -6.35 -10.29 10.65
CA ALA A 219 -7.47 -10.35 9.73
C ALA A 219 -7.04 -10.80 8.31
N VAL A 220 -5.92 -10.29 7.81
CA VAL A 220 -5.41 -10.67 6.48
C VAL A 220 -4.86 -12.10 6.49
N ARG A 221 -4.26 -12.58 7.57
CA ARG A 221 -3.82 -13.97 7.72
C ARG A 221 -4.97 -14.96 7.53
N GLU A 222 -6.12 -14.73 8.16
CA GLU A 222 -7.31 -15.56 7.97
C GLU A 222 -7.77 -15.56 6.51
N ALA A 223 -7.75 -14.40 5.85
CA ALA A 223 -8.10 -14.27 4.44
C ALA A 223 -7.12 -15.03 3.52
N VAL A 224 -5.82 -14.95 3.81
CA VAL A 224 -4.76 -15.67 3.07
C VAL A 224 -4.92 -17.18 3.24
N GLU A 225 -5.09 -17.66 4.46
CA GLU A 225 -5.28 -19.09 4.74
C GLU A 225 -6.50 -19.64 4.03
N ARG A 226 -7.64 -18.91 4.09
CA ARG A 226 -8.85 -19.26 3.33
C ARG A 226 -8.56 -19.38 1.84
N ALA A 227 -7.92 -18.38 1.26
CA ALA A 227 -7.63 -18.35 -0.18
C ALA A 227 -6.70 -19.50 -0.59
N ARG A 228 -5.63 -19.77 0.17
CA ARG A 228 -4.66 -20.85 -0.11
C ARG A 228 -5.26 -22.26 -0.01
N THR A 229 -6.22 -22.44 0.88
CA THR A 229 -6.90 -23.74 1.08
C THR A 229 -8.11 -23.93 0.16
N GLY A 230 -8.31 -23.03 -0.81
CA GLY A 230 -9.41 -23.14 -1.79
C GLY A 230 -10.76 -22.66 -1.27
N GLY A 231 -10.79 -21.96 -0.12
CA GLY A 231 -12.02 -21.40 0.46
C GLY A 231 -12.54 -20.13 -0.24
N GLY A 232 -11.93 -19.75 -1.37
CA GLY A 232 -12.34 -18.64 -2.22
C GLY A 232 -11.90 -17.27 -1.70
N PRO A 233 -12.48 -16.17 -2.23
CA PRO A 233 -12.07 -14.82 -1.95
C PRO A 233 -12.49 -14.33 -0.55
N SER A 234 -11.88 -13.24 -0.11
CA SER A 234 -12.25 -12.51 1.11
C SER A 234 -12.18 -11.00 0.88
N TYR A 235 -12.99 -10.26 1.63
CA TYR A 235 -12.96 -8.80 1.68
C TYR A 235 -12.51 -8.35 3.07
N VAL A 236 -11.47 -7.53 3.10
CA VAL A 236 -10.95 -6.91 4.32
C VAL A 236 -11.07 -5.39 4.16
N GLU A 237 -11.72 -4.72 5.10
CA GLU A 237 -11.80 -3.26 5.16
C GLU A 237 -10.96 -2.77 6.34
N THR A 238 -9.91 -2.01 6.04
CA THR A 238 -9.11 -1.33 7.05
C THR A 238 -9.61 0.10 7.19
N THR A 239 -10.15 0.44 8.38
CA THR A 239 -10.53 1.82 8.68
C THR A 239 -9.27 2.58 9.04
N THR A 240 -8.88 3.54 8.23
CA THR A 240 -7.62 4.28 8.38
C THR A 240 -7.81 5.78 8.13
N TYR A 241 -6.73 6.54 8.13
CA TYR A 241 -6.76 7.98 7.88
C TYR A 241 -5.53 8.43 7.09
N ARG A 242 -5.77 9.26 6.09
CA ARG A 242 -4.73 9.88 5.30
C ARG A 242 -4.29 11.19 5.97
N ILE A 243 -3.17 11.20 6.68
CA ILE A 243 -2.69 12.38 7.44
C ILE A 243 -2.33 13.52 6.49
N GLN A 244 -1.59 13.24 5.43
CA GLN A 244 -1.28 14.22 4.38
C GLN A 244 -2.45 14.41 3.39
N GLY A 245 -2.36 15.43 2.56
CA GLY A 245 -3.32 15.70 1.51
C GLY A 245 -3.48 14.58 0.47
N HIS A 246 -4.30 14.80 -0.54
CA HIS A 246 -4.45 13.84 -1.63
C HIS A 246 -3.15 13.67 -2.40
N LEU A 247 -2.52 14.78 -2.75
CA LEU A 247 -1.20 14.84 -3.40
C LEU A 247 -0.42 16.06 -2.86
N GLU A 248 0.88 16.05 -3.05
CA GLU A 248 1.69 17.25 -2.77
C GLU A 248 1.26 18.39 -3.70
N ALA A 249 1.23 19.61 -3.16
CA ALA A 249 0.74 20.83 -3.83
C ALA A 249 -0.78 20.83 -4.13
N GLU A 250 -1.59 20.04 -3.38
CA GLU A 250 -3.06 20.05 -3.53
C GLU A 250 -3.69 21.43 -3.33
N ASP A 251 -3.06 22.34 -2.57
CA ASP A 251 -3.51 23.71 -2.37
C ASP A 251 -3.71 24.48 -3.69
N ALA A 252 -2.91 24.16 -4.71
CA ALA A 252 -3.07 24.72 -6.04
C ALA A 252 -4.39 24.35 -6.71
N PHE A 253 -4.92 23.16 -6.39
CA PHE A 253 -6.21 22.69 -6.92
C PHE A 253 -7.39 23.14 -6.06
N LEU A 254 -7.18 23.31 -4.75
CA LEU A 254 -8.23 23.69 -3.82
C LEU A 254 -8.51 25.20 -3.79
N GLY A 255 -7.65 26.03 -4.41
CA GLY A 255 -7.83 27.47 -4.45
C GLY A 255 -7.94 28.14 -3.08
N GLY A 256 -7.26 27.59 -2.07
CA GLY A 256 -7.32 28.03 -0.67
C GLY A 256 -8.48 27.43 0.14
N GLY A 257 -9.28 26.54 -0.44
CA GLY A 257 -10.29 25.76 0.27
C GLY A 257 -9.67 24.59 1.03
N THR A 258 -10.45 23.97 1.92
CA THR A 258 -10.07 22.72 2.60
C THR A 258 -11.28 21.80 2.72
N TYR A 259 -11.05 20.50 2.68
CA TYR A 259 -12.06 19.46 2.89
C TYR A 259 -11.91 18.75 4.25
N ARG A 260 -10.88 19.14 5.03
CA ARG A 260 -10.60 18.64 6.38
C ARG A 260 -10.11 19.77 7.26
N SER A 261 -10.49 19.75 8.54
CA SER A 261 -9.99 20.77 9.46
C SER A 261 -8.60 20.45 10.01
N ALA A 262 -7.87 21.49 10.42
CA ALA A 262 -6.56 21.33 11.06
C ALA A 262 -6.66 20.53 12.38
N GLU A 263 -7.76 20.73 13.12
CA GLU A 263 -8.05 20.01 14.36
C GLU A 263 -8.26 18.52 14.11
N GLU A 264 -8.98 18.16 13.04
CA GLU A 264 -9.17 16.78 12.63
C GLU A 264 -7.83 16.12 12.30
N ILE A 265 -7.02 16.73 11.47
CA ILE A 265 -5.68 16.23 11.10
C ILE A 265 -4.79 16.09 12.33
N SER A 266 -4.75 17.12 13.20
CA SER A 266 -3.97 17.10 14.43
C SER A 266 -4.41 15.97 15.39
N ALA A 267 -5.72 15.67 15.44
CA ALA A 267 -6.23 14.56 16.26
C ALA A 267 -5.74 13.19 15.78
N TRP A 268 -5.51 13.02 14.47
CA TRP A 268 -4.99 11.79 13.92
C TRP A 268 -3.46 11.63 14.05
N GLN A 269 -2.75 12.70 14.34
CA GLN A 269 -1.31 12.70 14.64
C GLN A 269 -1.00 12.41 16.13
N GLN A 270 -2.01 12.18 16.95
CA GLN A 270 -1.81 11.85 18.38
C GLN A 270 -1.39 10.38 18.56
N ALA A 271 -0.67 10.12 19.65
CA ALA A 271 -0.11 8.81 19.98
C ALA A 271 -1.14 7.66 20.05
N ASN A 272 -2.40 7.96 20.27
CA ASN A 272 -3.47 6.96 20.33
C ASN A 272 -4.12 6.69 18.96
N ARG A 273 -3.74 7.41 17.88
CA ARG A 273 -4.32 7.28 16.54
C ARG A 273 -3.27 7.07 15.46
N ASP A 274 -2.12 7.77 15.52
CA ASP A 274 -1.03 7.55 14.58
C ASP A 274 -0.53 6.09 14.65
N PRO A 275 -0.52 5.35 13.55
CA PRO A 275 -0.19 3.92 13.57
C PRO A 275 1.20 3.61 14.10
N ILE A 276 2.19 4.47 13.83
CA ILE A 276 3.57 4.27 14.29
C ILE A 276 3.67 4.54 15.79
N LEU A 277 3.15 5.67 16.24
CA LEU A 277 3.18 6.04 17.68
C LEU A 277 2.42 5.02 18.53
N ARG A 278 1.28 4.52 18.05
CA ARG A 278 0.53 3.43 18.72
C ARG A 278 1.37 2.17 18.85
N PHE A 279 2.02 1.77 17.77
CA PHE A 279 2.81 0.55 17.81
C PHE A 279 4.07 0.68 18.67
N GLN A 280 4.74 1.84 18.65
CA GLN A 280 5.84 2.15 19.58
C GLN A 280 5.38 2.10 21.03
N ALA A 281 4.22 2.70 21.35
CA ALA A 281 3.65 2.65 22.71
C ALA A 281 3.31 1.21 23.13
N PHE A 282 2.80 0.37 22.25
CA PHE A 282 2.58 -1.05 22.50
C PHE A 282 3.90 -1.77 22.80
N LEU A 283 4.94 -1.59 21.97
CA LEU A 283 6.23 -2.26 22.15
C LEU A 283 6.90 -1.92 23.48
N THR A 284 6.84 -0.64 23.87
CA THR A 284 7.40 -0.20 25.15
C THR A 284 6.54 -0.61 26.34
N GLY A 285 5.23 -0.57 26.19
CA GLY A 285 4.27 -0.95 27.25
C GLY A 285 4.32 -2.43 27.60
N GLU A 286 4.53 -3.29 26.60
CA GLU A 286 4.69 -4.74 26.77
C GLU A 286 6.15 -5.15 27.10
N GLY A 287 7.08 -4.20 27.19
CA GLY A 287 8.50 -4.48 27.45
C GLY A 287 9.20 -5.26 26.35
N ILE A 288 8.68 -5.18 25.12
CA ILE A 288 9.26 -5.86 23.94
C ILE A 288 10.48 -5.09 23.43
N ALA A 289 10.44 -3.75 23.44
CA ALA A 289 11.52 -2.88 23.01
C ALA A 289 11.64 -1.68 23.96
N ASP A 290 12.85 -1.18 24.15
CA ASP A 290 13.10 0.04 24.90
C ASP A 290 13.32 1.25 23.97
N ALA A 291 13.55 2.42 24.57
CA ALA A 291 13.77 3.65 23.82
C ALA A 291 15.04 3.60 22.93
N ALA A 292 16.07 2.82 23.35
CA ALA A 292 17.29 2.67 22.56
C ALA A 292 17.04 1.79 21.33
N ASP A 293 16.28 0.72 21.47
CA ASP A 293 15.86 -0.13 20.35
C ASP A 293 15.08 0.69 19.30
N LEU A 294 14.10 1.47 19.76
CA LEU A 294 13.29 2.31 18.86
C LEU A 294 14.16 3.36 18.14
N ALA A 295 15.06 4.01 18.85
CA ALA A 295 15.96 5.02 18.28
C ALA A 295 16.94 4.39 17.27
N ALA A 296 17.43 3.19 17.51
CA ALA A 296 18.32 2.47 16.58
C ALA A 296 17.58 2.13 15.27
N VAL A 297 16.33 1.66 15.35
CA VAL A 297 15.50 1.40 14.18
C VAL A 297 15.26 2.68 13.39
N GLU A 298 14.88 3.77 14.05
CA GLU A 298 14.66 5.07 13.43
C GLU A 298 15.89 5.57 12.69
N GLN A 299 17.05 5.54 13.36
CA GLN A 299 18.31 5.99 12.79
C GLN A 299 18.70 5.20 11.53
N SER A 300 18.55 3.87 11.56
CA SER A 300 18.86 3.02 10.41
C SER A 300 17.95 3.30 9.21
N VAL A 301 16.69 3.68 9.46
CA VAL A 301 15.74 4.06 8.43
C VAL A 301 16.11 5.40 7.80
N LEU A 302 16.47 6.39 8.62
CA LEU A 302 16.87 7.71 8.12
C LEU A 302 18.12 7.63 7.23
N GLU A 303 19.09 6.80 7.62
CA GLU A 303 20.28 6.55 6.82
C GLU A 303 19.92 5.91 5.46
N GLU A 304 19.08 4.87 5.45
CA GLU A 304 18.59 4.25 4.20
C GLU A 304 17.87 5.22 3.29
N VAL A 305 17.07 6.14 3.87
CA VAL A 305 16.35 7.16 3.08
C VAL A 305 17.33 8.13 2.40
N GLU A 306 18.34 8.64 3.12
CA GLU A 306 19.31 9.57 2.51
C GLU A 306 20.23 8.84 1.50
N GLU A 307 20.56 7.57 1.71
CA GLU A 307 21.26 6.76 0.72
C GLU A 307 20.42 6.59 -0.57
N ALA A 308 19.10 6.41 -0.43
CA ALA A 308 18.20 6.30 -1.58
C ALA A 308 18.08 7.63 -2.36
N VAL A 309 18.07 8.77 -1.66
CA VAL A 309 18.12 10.11 -2.29
C VAL A 309 19.40 10.27 -3.09
N ALA A 310 20.54 9.99 -2.46
CA ALA A 310 21.84 10.12 -3.10
C ALA A 310 21.97 9.21 -4.34
N PHE A 311 21.45 7.98 -4.25
CA PHE A 311 21.41 7.04 -5.37
C PHE A 311 20.57 7.59 -6.54
N ALA A 312 19.37 8.12 -6.26
CA ALA A 312 18.49 8.67 -7.28
C ALA A 312 19.08 9.93 -7.94
N GLU A 313 19.69 10.83 -7.15
CA GLU A 313 20.32 12.03 -7.66
C GLU A 313 21.55 11.74 -8.54
N ALA A 314 22.30 10.68 -8.24
CA ALA A 314 23.47 10.25 -9.02
C ALA A 314 23.12 9.42 -10.26
N GLY A 315 21.87 8.96 -10.40
CA GLY A 315 21.44 8.10 -11.51
C GLY A 315 21.43 8.79 -12.86
N GLU A 316 21.55 7.98 -13.92
CA GLU A 316 21.42 8.47 -15.29
C GLU A 316 19.95 8.67 -15.68
N ASP A 317 19.64 9.69 -16.46
CA ASP A 317 18.29 9.89 -16.98
C ASP A 317 17.88 8.72 -17.89
N ALA A 318 16.62 8.31 -17.79
CA ALA A 318 16.10 7.26 -18.66
C ALA A 318 16.11 7.70 -20.13
N ASP A 319 16.47 6.78 -21.03
CA ASP A 319 16.42 7.04 -22.46
C ASP A 319 14.95 7.05 -22.93
N PRO A 320 14.42 8.14 -23.49
CA PRO A 320 13.06 8.21 -24.01
C PRO A 320 12.74 7.16 -25.08
N GLU A 321 13.72 6.74 -25.89
CA GLU A 321 13.54 5.73 -26.92
C GLU A 321 13.23 4.35 -26.34
N LEU A 322 13.64 4.11 -25.09
CA LEU A 322 13.33 2.88 -24.37
C LEU A 322 11.82 2.64 -24.24
N ALA A 323 11.02 3.70 -24.16
CA ALA A 323 9.55 3.59 -24.05
C ALA A 323 8.96 2.81 -25.23
N PHE A 324 9.49 2.99 -26.45
CA PHE A 324 9.00 2.29 -27.64
C PHE A 324 9.38 0.80 -27.62
N SER A 325 10.56 0.47 -27.11
CA SER A 325 11.04 -0.92 -27.02
C SER A 325 10.38 -1.74 -25.92
N LEU A 326 9.78 -1.08 -24.91
CA LEU A 326 9.13 -1.73 -23.77
C LEU A 326 7.62 -1.96 -23.95
N MET A 327 7.02 -1.48 -25.06
CA MET A 327 5.58 -1.60 -25.28
C MET A 327 5.12 -3.04 -25.57
N PHE A 328 5.96 -3.83 -26.22
CA PHE A 328 5.64 -5.20 -26.65
C PHE A 328 6.84 -6.14 -26.45
N GLU A 329 6.57 -7.40 -26.10
CA GLU A 329 7.60 -8.40 -25.76
C GLU A 329 8.54 -8.73 -26.94
N ASN A 330 8.07 -8.64 -28.18
CA ASN A 330 8.80 -9.03 -29.39
C ASN A 330 8.83 -7.88 -30.40
N GLN A 331 9.43 -6.77 -30.06
CA GLN A 331 9.89 -5.85 -31.11
C GLN A 331 11.27 -6.30 -31.58
N GLU A 332 11.31 -7.09 -32.66
CA GLU A 332 12.53 -7.19 -33.47
C GLU A 332 12.84 -5.80 -34.00
N ALA A 333 14.02 -5.28 -33.60
CA ALA A 333 14.52 -3.98 -34.03
C ALA A 333 14.82 -4.00 -35.55
#